data_8e6a909ac859fadb638b2fc732db8a4c
#
_entry.id   8e6a909ac859fadb638b2fc732db8a4c
#
_cell.length_a   1.000
_cell.length_b   1.000
_cell.length_c   1.000
_cell.angle_alpha   90.00
_cell.angle_beta   90.00
_cell.angle_gamma   90.00
#
_symmetry.space_group_name_H-M   'P 1'
#
loop_
_entity.id
_entity.type
_entity.pdbx_description
1 polymer ?
#
loop_
_entity_poly.entity_id
_entity_poly.type
_entity_poly.pdbx_seq_one_letter_code
_entity_poly.pdbx_strand_id
1 'polypeptide(L)'
;MGGKGERNPAGNFRELGNPAGLFALMASDVAAKAQWLYEDSSGRSILKALLTDGTLAMILYRLMQAAQRRRLVPFSMIFNKLVGIFGGCVIGRGADFGPAFVLVHSNGIVINGAVRGGSHVVLEHQVTIGAERGQSPVLGDDIFVGAGAKIVGSVRIGSEVRIGANAVVIADVPDGATAVGVPARNIERKKQDGPREQAC
;
A
#
# COMPACT_ATOMS: atom_id res chain seq x y z
N MET A 1 12.68 37.26 20.79
CA MET A 1 13.46 36.01 20.69
C MET A 1 12.55 34.86 21.17
N GLY A 2 11.87 34.21 20.29
CA GLY A 2 10.96 33.08 20.59
C GLY A 2 11.35 31.92 19.72
N GLY A 3 12.01 30.91 20.32
CA GLY A 3 12.39 29.68 19.66
C GLY A 3 11.16 28.92 19.17
N LYS A 4 11.05 28.76 17.86
CA LYS A 4 10.10 27.80 17.26
C LYS A 4 10.67 26.41 17.53
N GLY A 5 10.09 25.69 18.49
CA GLY A 5 10.34 24.29 18.68
C GLY A 5 9.96 23.52 17.41
N GLU A 6 10.97 22.97 16.75
CA GLU A 6 10.81 21.98 15.70
C GLU A 6 10.13 20.75 16.32
N ARG A 7 8.87 20.54 15.97
CA ARG A 7 8.20 19.28 16.26
C ARG A 7 8.79 18.22 15.34
N ASN A 8 9.56 17.30 15.92
CA ASN A 8 10.02 16.09 15.27
C ASN A 8 8.80 15.28 14.78
N PRO A 9 8.61 15.07 13.47
CA PRO A 9 7.42 14.37 12.94
C PRO A 9 7.53 12.83 13.05
N ALA A 10 8.58 12.32 13.68
CA ALA A 10 8.74 10.88 13.92
C ALA A 10 8.03 10.45 15.23
N GLY A 11 6.72 10.58 15.28
CA GLY A 11 5.91 9.84 16.24
C GLY A 11 6.04 8.34 15.93
N ASN A 12 6.45 7.56 16.92
CA ASN A 12 6.64 6.12 16.97
C ASN A 12 5.89 5.33 15.89
N PHE A 13 6.41 5.31 14.65
CA PHE A 13 6.18 4.17 13.79
C PHE A 13 6.94 3.01 14.44
N ARG A 14 6.23 1.97 14.89
CA ARG A 14 6.85 0.70 15.23
C ARG A 14 7.86 0.42 14.14
N GLU A 15 9.14 0.33 14.50
CA GLU A 15 10.11 -0.32 13.62
C GLU A 15 9.45 -1.61 13.19
N LEU A 16 9.20 -1.75 11.88
CA LEU A 16 8.56 -2.93 11.30
C LEU A 16 9.35 -4.13 11.82
N GLY A 17 8.78 -4.83 12.80
CA GLY A 17 9.44 -5.88 13.54
C GLY A 17 10.01 -6.91 12.59
N ASN A 18 11.18 -7.41 12.92
CA ASN A 18 12.02 -8.42 12.27
C ASN A 18 11.48 -8.89 10.90
N PRO A 19 12.07 -8.45 9.77
CA PRO A 19 11.48 -8.68 8.46
C PRO A 19 11.28 -10.17 8.26
N ALA A 20 10.03 -10.58 8.13
CA ALA A 20 9.72 -11.92 7.66
C ALA A 20 10.60 -12.21 6.44
N GLY A 21 11.15 -13.40 6.32
CA GLY A 21 12.00 -13.76 5.19
C GLY A 21 11.29 -13.48 3.87
N LEU A 22 12.04 -13.23 2.80
CA LEU A 22 11.51 -12.90 1.48
C LEU A 22 10.34 -13.82 1.05
N PHE A 23 10.49 -15.12 1.22
CA PHE A 23 9.46 -16.10 0.86
C PHE A 23 8.21 -15.97 1.73
N ALA A 24 8.36 -15.66 3.02
CA ALA A 24 7.24 -15.43 3.91
C ALA A 24 6.45 -14.17 3.53
N LEU A 25 7.13 -13.10 3.10
CA LEU A 25 6.48 -11.89 2.58
C LEU A 25 5.71 -12.19 1.29
N MET A 26 6.32 -12.88 0.34
CA MET A 26 5.65 -13.27 -0.91
C MET A 26 4.42 -14.14 -0.65
N ALA A 27 4.54 -15.13 0.24
CA ALA A 27 3.45 -16.02 0.60
C ALA A 27 2.31 -15.26 1.28
N SER A 28 2.63 -14.32 2.19
CA SER A 28 1.62 -13.49 2.85
C SER A 28 0.88 -12.58 1.87
N ASP A 29 1.58 -12.01 0.89
CA ASP A 29 0.98 -11.14 -0.13
C ASP A 29 0.01 -11.93 -1.01
N VAL A 30 0.41 -13.11 -1.48
CA VAL A 30 -0.44 -13.96 -2.33
C VAL A 30 -1.64 -14.50 -1.54
N ALA A 31 -1.44 -14.90 -0.28
CA ALA A 31 -2.53 -15.35 0.58
C ALA A 31 -3.54 -14.21 0.86
N ALA A 32 -3.05 -13.01 1.17
CA ALA A 32 -3.89 -11.83 1.35
C ALA A 32 -4.68 -11.48 0.08
N LYS A 33 -4.04 -11.61 -1.09
CA LYS A 33 -4.70 -11.40 -2.38
C LYS A 33 -5.78 -12.47 -2.65
N ALA A 34 -5.51 -13.73 -2.35
CA ALA A 34 -6.49 -14.80 -2.48
C ALA A 34 -7.70 -14.56 -1.58
N GLN A 35 -7.45 -14.17 -0.32
CA GLN A 35 -8.50 -13.78 0.63
C GLN A 35 -9.32 -12.59 0.13
N TRP A 36 -8.66 -11.60 -0.47
CA TRP A 36 -9.35 -10.43 -1.02
C TRP A 36 -10.24 -10.75 -2.21
N LEU A 37 -9.76 -11.60 -3.14
CA LEU A 37 -10.47 -11.90 -4.40
C LEU A 37 -11.53 -12.98 -4.27
N TYR A 38 -11.32 -13.94 -3.37
CA TYR A 38 -12.14 -15.17 -3.31
C TYR A 38 -12.78 -15.40 -1.94
N GLU A 39 -12.54 -14.48 -0.98
CA GLU A 39 -12.94 -14.63 0.43
C GLU A 39 -12.43 -15.95 1.07
N ASP A 40 -11.39 -16.52 0.47
CA ASP A 40 -10.81 -17.82 0.81
C ASP A 40 -9.30 -17.83 0.52
N SER A 41 -8.54 -18.43 1.42
CA SER A 41 -7.10 -18.62 1.29
C SER A 41 -6.68 -20.08 1.15
N SER A 42 -7.58 -20.94 0.65
CA SER A 42 -7.26 -22.33 0.34
C SER A 42 -6.18 -22.44 -0.75
N GLY A 43 -5.56 -23.62 -0.84
CA GLY A 43 -4.54 -23.85 -1.88
C GLY A 43 -5.03 -23.61 -3.31
N ARG A 44 -6.32 -23.85 -3.58
CA ARG A 44 -6.94 -23.53 -4.87
C ARG A 44 -7.01 -22.04 -5.13
N SER A 45 -7.41 -21.26 -4.14
CA SER A 45 -7.56 -19.80 -4.23
C SER A 45 -6.19 -19.13 -4.34
N ILE A 46 -5.19 -19.65 -3.61
CA ILE A 46 -3.79 -19.21 -3.75
C ILE A 46 -3.28 -19.48 -5.16
N LEU A 47 -3.51 -20.68 -5.73
CA LEU A 47 -3.08 -21.00 -7.09
C LEU A 47 -3.77 -20.09 -8.13
N LYS A 48 -5.06 -19.80 -7.97
CA LYS A 48 -5.76 -18.84 -8.82
C LYS A 48 -5.17 -17.43 -8.68
N ALA A 49 -4.91 -16.96 -7.45
CA ALA A 49 -4.34 -15.65 -7.19
C ALA A 49 -2.92 -15.51 -7.80
N LEU A 50 -2.13 -16.57 -7.88
CA LEU A 50 -0.83 -16.57 -8.56
C LEU A 50 -0.94 -16.26 -10.06
N LEU A 51 -2.04 -16.63 -10.70
CA LEU A 51 -2.29 -16.42 -12.12
C LEU A 51 -3.04 -15.10 -12.43
N THR A 52 -3.45 -14.36 -11.38
CA THR A 52 -4.15 -13.10 -11.59
C THR A 52 -3.21 -11.94 -11.84
N ASP A 53 -3.76 -10.90 -12.49
CA ASP A 53 -3.07 -9.64 -12.70
C ASP A 53 -2.54 -9.04 -11.38
N GLY A 54 -1.42 -8.31 -11.44
CA GLY A 54 -0.77 -7.70 -10.28
C GLY A 54 0.11 -8.64 -9.45
N THR A 55 -0.11 -9.96 -9.46
CA THR A 55 0.68 -10.88 -8.62
C THR A 55 2.15 -10.93 -9.02
N LEU A 56 2.44 -10.95 -10.32
CA LEU A 56 3.83 -10.87 -10.80
C LEU A 56 4.50 -9.57 -10.35
N ALA A 57 3.78 -8.44 -10.40
CA ALA A 57 4.29 -7.16 -9.93
C ALA A 57 4.62 -7.19 -8.42
N MET A 58 3.78 -7.82 -7.60
CA MET A 58 4.02 -8.01 -6.16
C MET A 58 5.28 -8.84 -5.91
N ILE A 59 5.45 -9.96 -6.60
CA ILE A 59 6.62 -10.83 -6.48
C ILE A 59 7.91 -10.08 -6.88
N LEU A 60 7.90 -9.41 -8.03
CA LEU A 60 9.04 -8.61 -8.50
C LEU A 60 9.36 -7.45 -7.55
N TYR A 61 8.33 -6.80 -6.98
CA TYR A 61 8.50 -5.78 -5.95
C TYR A 61 9.19 -6.35 -4.71
N ARG A 62 8.81 -7.54 -4.22
CA ARG A 62 9.47 -8.15 -3.06
C ARG A 62 10.92 -8.52 -3.33
N LEU A 63 11.25 -8.98 -4.53
CA LEU A 63 12.65 -9.20 -4.96
C LEU A 63 13.43 -7.87 -4.98
N MET A 64 12.83 -6.81 -5.52
CA MET A 64 13.40 -5.47 -5.52
C MET A 64 13.64 -4.95 -4.10
N GLN A 65 12.65 -5.08 -3.21
CA GLN A 65 12.74 -4.67 -1.80
C GLN A 65 13.86 -5.44 -1.07
N ALA A 66 13.95 -6.75 -1.27
CA ALA A 66 14.99 -7.58 -0.67
C ALA A 66 16.39 -7.22 -1.16
N ALA A 67 16.54 -6.95 -2.47
CA ALA A 67 17.79 -6.49 -3.05
C ALA A 67 18.20 -5.10 -2.50
N GLN A 68 17.23 -4.19 -2.37
CA GLN A 68 17.44 -2.85 -1.83
C GLN A 68 17.89 -2.90 -0.36
N ARG A 69 17.22 -3.70 0.47
CA ARG A 69 17.60 -3.89 1.89
C ARG A 69 19.00 -4.47 2.06
N ARG A 70 19.45 -5.32 1.14
CA ARG A 70 20.81 -5.90 1.10
C ARG A 70 21.83 -4.99 0.38
N ARG A 71 21.45 -3.78 -0.02
CA ARG A 71 22.28 -2.86 -0.80
C ARG A 71 22.78 -3.42 -2.13
N LEU A 72 22.09 -4.40 -2.69
CA LEU A 72 22.37 -4.98 -4.00
C LEU A 72 21.75 -4.11 -5.09
N VAL A 73 22.28 -2.88 -5.26
CA VAL A 73 21.70 -1.83 -6.12
C VAL A 73 21.49 -2.29 -7.57
N PRO A 74 22.43 -2.99 -8.26
CA PRO A 74 22.20 -3.44 -9.63
C PRO A 74 20.95 -4.34 -9.77
N PHE A 75 20.79 -5.30 -8.85
CA PHE A 75 19.63 -6.20 -8.84
C PHE A 75 18.33 -5.46 -8.54
N SER A 76 18.37 -4.52 -7.59
CA SER A 76 17.21 -3.66 -7.30
C SER A 76 16.79 -2.85 -8.54
N MET A 77 17.74 -2.35 -9.34
CA MET A 77 17.45 -1.64 -10.60
C MET A 77 16.85 -2.58 -11.67
N ILE A 78 17.36 -3.79 -11.79
CA ILE A 78 16.81 -4.78 -12.73
C ILE A 78 15.36 -5.10 -12.36
N PHE A 79 15.09 -5.47 -11.10
CA PHE A 79 13.74 -5.77 -10.66
C PHE A 79 12.79 -4.58 -10.82
N ASN A 80 13.26 -3.35 -10.57
CA ASN A 80 12.47 -2.14 -10.80
C ASN A 80 12.04 -2.00 -12.27
N LYS A 81 12.92 -2.32 -13.23
CA LYS A 81 12.59 -2.31 -14.65
C LYS A 81 11.61 -3.43 -15.01
N LEU A 82 11.80 -4.62 -14.43
CA LEU A 82 10.89 -5.74 -14.66
C LEU A 82 9.48 -5.47 -14.10
N VAL A 83 9.35 -4.82 -12.95
CA VAL A 83 8.06 -4.34 -12.42
C VAL A 83 7.36 -3.42 -13.43
N GLY A 84 8.10 -2.47 -14.04
CA GLY A 84 7.53 -1.59 -15.04
C GLY A 84 7.08 -2.31 -16.32
N ILE A 85 7.92 -3.22 -16.84
CA ILE A 85 7.66 -3.92 -18.10
C ILE A 85 6.52 -4.93 -17.96
N PHE A 86 6.58 -5.79 -16.94
CA PHE A 86 5.63 -6.89 -16.78
C PHE A 86 4.47 -6.57 -15.84
N GLY A 87 4.63 -5.62 -14.94
CA GLY A 87 3.60 -5.22 -14.00
C GLY A 87 2.77 -4.01 -14.43
N GLY A 88 3.19 -3.28 -15.47
CA GLY A 88 2.48 -2.07 -15.92
C GLY A 88 2.40 -0.97 -14.85
N CYS A 89 3.31 -0.99 -13.86
CA CYS A 89 3.30 -0.07 -12.72
C CYS A 89 4.70 0.46 -12.41
N VAL A 90 4.77 1.56 -11.68
CA VAL A 90 6.03 2.16 -11.23
C VAL A 90 6.06 2.15 -9.70
N ILE A 91 6.92 1.34 -9.12
CA ILE A 91 7.17 1.33 -7.68
C ILE A 91 8.61 1.75 -7.43
N GLY A 92 8.79 2.88 -6.75
CA GLY A 92 10.12 3.40 -6.44
C GLY A 92 10.92 2.42 -5.57
N ARG A 93 12.20 2.24 -5.88
CA ARG A 93 13.07 1.22 -5.25
C ARG A 93 13.17 1.28 -3.74
N GLY A 94 12.98 2.47 -3.16
CA GLY A 94 13.02 2.67 -1.72
C GLY A 94 11.65 2.55 -1.04
N ALA A 95 10.55 2.37 -1.80
CA ALA A 95 9.22 2.16 -1.20
C ALA A 95 9.23 0.90 -0.33
N ASP A 96 8.69 1.02 0.88
CA ASP A 96 8.74 -0.06 1.87
C ASP A 96 7.37 -0.32 2.48
N PHE A 97 6.82 -1.50 2.19
CA PHE A 97 5.54 -1.98 2.70
C PHE A 97 5.74 -3.24 3.54
N GLY A 98 4.95 -3.34 4.60
CA GLY A 98 4.86 -4.52 5.45
C GLY A 98 4.28 -5.75 4.73
N PRO A 99 4.05 -6.88 5.45
CA PRO A 99 3.42 -8.08 4.89
C PRO A 99 1.99 -7.83 4.42
N ALA A 100 1.47 -8.75 3.59
CA ALA A 100 0.13 -8.66 3.00
C ALA A 100 -0.08 -7.39 2.14
N PHE A 101 0.94 -7.00 1.38
CA PHE A 101 0.83 -5.93 0.39
C PHE A 101 0.18 -6.48 -0.88
N VAL A 102 -0.99 -5.95 -1.23
CA VAL A 102 -1.80 -6.46 -2.34
C VAL A 102 -1.98 -5.42 -3.43
N LEU A 103 -1.62 -5.79 -4.65
CA LEU A 103 -2.03 -5.12 -5.88
C LEU A 103 -3.16 -5.94 -6.51
N VAL A 104 -4.40 -5.45 -6.44
CA VAL A 104 -5.56 -6.13 -7.04
C VAL A 104 -5.34 -6.19 -8.55
N HIS A 105 -5.13 -5.04 -9.15
CA HIS A 105 -4.64 -4.86 -10.52
C HIS A 105 -3.47 -3.89 -10.51
N SER A 106 -2.33 -4.23 -11.14
CA SER A 106 -1.13 -3.40 -11.07
C SER A 106 -1.10 -2.25 -12.05
N ASN A 107 -1.93 -2.28 -13.08
CA ASN A 107 -1.86 -1.34 -14.20
C ASN A 107 -2.03 0.13 -13.77
N GLY A 108 -1.07 0.96 -14.14
CA GLY A 108 -1.09 2.40 -13.89
C GLY A 108 -0.84 2.81 -12.41
N ILE A 109 -0.45 1.89 -11.55
CA ILE A 109 -0.03 2.22 -10.19
C ILE A 109 1.32 2.94 -10.21
N VAL A 110 1.42 4.05 -9.47
CA VAL A 110 2.67 4.81 -9.30
C VAL A 110 2.91 5.07 -7.82
N ILE A 111 4.02 4.55 -7.28
CA ILE A 111 4.41 4.71 -5.88
C ILE A 111 5.79 5.35 -5.79
N ASN A 112 5.91 6.47 -5.08
CA ASN A 112 7.19 7.14 -4.85
C ASN A 112 8.10 6.29 -3.95
N GLY A 113 9.41 6.35 -4.18
CA GLY A 113 10.40 5.55 -3.45
C GLY A 113 10.59 5.88 -1.98
N ALA A 114 10.08 7.00 -1.50
CA ALA A 114 10.15 7.38 -0.09
C ALA A 114 8.88 6.98 0.71
N VAL A 115 7.88 6.41 0.05
CA VAL A 115 6.65 5.93 0.70
C VAL A 115 6.95 4.81 1.68
N ARG A 116 6.30 4.88 2.83
CA ARG A 116 6.28 3.83 3.85
C ARG A 116 4.85 3.40 4.08
N GLY A 117 4.61 2.11 4.07
CA GLY A 117 3.30 1.53 4.35
C GLY A 117 3.40 0.40 5.36
N GLY A 118 2.40 0.28 6.21
CA GLY A 118 2.27 -0.80 7.16
C GLY A 118 1.90 -2.14 6.50
N SER A 119 1.30 -3.01 7.28
CA SER A 119 0.81 -4.32 6.86
C SER A 119 -0.58 -4.23 6.24
N HIS A 120 -0.91 -5.19 5.39
CA HIS A 120 -2.27 -5.33 4.84
C HIS A 120 -2.74 -4.07 4.08
N VAL A 121 -1.90 -3.60 3.16
CA VAL A 121 -2.22 -2.48 2.28
C VAL A 121 -2.68 -3.01 0.92
N VAL A 122 -3.93 -2.75 0.58
CA VAL A 122 -4.58 -3.19 -0.67
C VAL A 122 -4.75 -2.00 -1.61
N LEU A 123 -4.18 -2.09 -2.80
CA LEU A 123 -4.25 -1.05 -3.81
C LEU A 123 -4.96 -1.55 -5.07
N GLU A 124 -5.92 -0.79 -5.53
CA GLU A 124 -6.55 -0.94 -6.84
C GLU A 124 -5.70 -0.30 -7.95
N HIS A 125 -6.10 -0.52 -9.21
CA HIS A 125 -5.40 0.04 -10.37
C HIS A 125 -5.40 1.58 -10.39
N GLN A 126 -4.43 2.17 -11.12
CA GLN A 126 -4.27 3.62 -11.33
C GLN A 126 -4.10 4.44 -10.04
N VAL A 127 -3.80 3.79 -8.92
CA VAL A 127 -3.47 4.48 -7.66
C VAL A 127 -2.14 5.20 -7.79
N THR A 128 -2.08 6.45 -7.32
CA THR A 128 -0.82 7.19 -7.19
C THR A 128 -0.54 7.52 -5.74
N ILE A 129 0.64 7.13 -5.24
CA ILE A 129 1.14 7.55 -3.93
C ILE A 129 2.43 8.35 -4.19
N GLY A 130 2.26 9.68 -4.24
CA GLY A 130 3.26 10.60 -4.76
C GLY A 130 3.89 11.49 -3.68
N ALA A 131 5.16 11.86 -3.90
CA ALA A 131 5.82 12.87 -3.10
C ALA A 131 5.48 14.27 -3.61
N GLU A 132 5.44 15.23 -2.69
CA GLU A 132 5.45 16.65 -3.00
C GLU A 132 6.57 17.32 -2.23
N ARG A 133 7.38 18.15 -2.91
CA ARG A 133 8.52 18.89 -2.33
C ARG A 133 9.44 18.03 -1.47
N GLY A 134 9.70 16.79 -1.90
CA GLY A 134 10.56 15.83 -1.21
C GLY A 134 9.93 15.11 -0.01
N GLN A 135 8.67 15.39 0.30
CA GLN A 135 7.92 14.72 1.35
C GLN A 135 6.96 13.70 0.75
N SER A 136 6.86 12.54 1.36
CA SER A 136 6.07 11.41 0.87
C SER A 136 5.04 10.95 1.90
N PRO A 137 3.93 10.39 1.43
CA PRO A 137 2.92 9.81 2.30
C PRO A 137 3.46 8.67 3.16
N VAL A 138 2.88 8.55 4.35
CA VAL A 138 3.09 7.42 5.25
C VAL A 138 1.73 6.79 5.56
N LEU A 139 1.65 5.47 5.37
CA LEU A 139 0.42 4.70 5.52
C LEU A 139 0.54 3.76 6.72
N GLY A 140 -0.51 3.66 7.52
CA GLY A 140 -0.64 2.69 8.60
C GLY A 140 -0.96 1.27 8.11
N ASP A 141 -1.61 0.48 8.97
CA ASP A 141 -2.02 -0.89 8.70
C ASP A 141 -3.47 -0.96 8.21
N ASP A 142 -3.85 -2.07 7.57
CA ASP A 142 -5.23 -2.36 7.15
C ASP A 142 -5.86 -1.27 6.27
N ILE A 143 -5.17 -0.90 5.20
CA ILE A 143 -5.60 0.17 4.31
C ILE A 143 -6.12 -0.39 2.99
N PHE A 144 -7.25 0.13 2.55
CA PHE A 144 -7.76 -0.05 1.19
C PHE A 144 -7.72 1.25 0.41
N VAL A 145 -7.14 1.22 -0.79
CA VAL A 145 -7.08 2.37 -1.70
C VAL A 145 -7.82 2.03 -2.99
N GLY A 146 -8.94 2.70 -3.21
CA GLY A 146 -9.79 2.50 -4.38
C GLY A 146 -9.16 2.97 -5.68
N ALA A 147 -9.67 2.44 -6.79
CA ALA A 147 -9.15 2.68 -8.14
C ALA A 147 -9.02 4.17 -8.47
N GLY A 148 -7.89 4.54 -9.08
CA GLY A 148 -7.64 5.91 -9.50
C GLY A 148 -7.35 6.91 -8.39
N ALA A 149 -7.35 6.52 -7.11
CA ALA A 149 -7.09 7.45 -6.01
C ALA A 149 -5.65 8.01 -6.03
N LYS A 150 -5.51 9.26 -5.58
CA LYS A 150 -4.24 9.97 -5.50
C LYS A 150 -3.98 10.36 -4.05
N ILE A 151 -2.85 9.96 -3.49
CA ILE A 151 -2.39 10.33 -2.16
C ILE A 151 -1.07 11.07 -2.35
N VAL A 152 -1.03 12.37 -2.07
CA VAL A 152 0.09 13.23 -2.47
C VAL A 152 0.56 14.12 -1.32
N GLY A 153 1.87 14.26 -1.21
CA GLY A 153 2.51 15.17 -0.26
C GLY A 153 2.81 14.53 1.10
N SER A 154 3.04 15.36 2.10
CA SER A 154 3.38 14.95 3.46
C SER A 154 2.13 14.60 4.25
N VAL A 155 1.41 13.55 3.82
CA VAL A 155 0.16 13.14 4.48
C VAL A 155 0.36 11.85 5.27
N ARG A 156 -0.34 11.75 6.39
CA ARG A 156 -0.47 10.54 7.20
C ARG A 156 -1.82 9.88 6.94
N ILE A 157 -1.78 8.63 6.55
CA ILE A 157 -2.96 7.78 6.47
C ILE A 157 -2.92 6.85 7.67
N GLY A 158 -3.88 6.97 8.57
CA GLY A 158 -4.00 6.13 9.74
C GLY A 158 -4.26 4.66 9.40
N SER A 159 -4.45 3.83 10.41
CA SER A 159 -4.80 2.42 10.23
C SER A 159 -6.30 2.24 10.03
N GLU A 160 -6.69 1.10 9.42
CA GLU A 160 -8.10 0.75 9.11
C GLU A 160 -8.80 1.78 8.20
N VAL A 161 -8.04 2.51 7.37
CA VAL A 161 -8.54 3.56 6.49
C VAL A 161 -8.99 2.99 5.15
N ARG A 162 -10.07 3.57 4.61
CA ARG A 162 -10.53 3.34 3.25
C ARG A 162 -10.45 4.63 2.43
N ILE A 163 -9.75 4.58 1.32
CA ILE A 163 -9.72 5.69 0.34
C ILE A 163 -10.64 5.31 -0.81
N GLY A 164 -11.63 6.16 -1.08
CA GLY A 164 -12.59 5.94 -2.17
C GLY A 164 -11.94 6.05 -3.55
N ALA A 165 -12.57 5.45 -4.54
CA ALA A 165 -12.12 5.54 -5.92
C ALA A 165 -12.05 7.00 -6.38
N ASN A 166 -10.99 7.35 -7.12
CA ASN A 166 -10.70 8.70 -7.64
C ASN A 166 -10.60 9.80 -6.55
N ALA A 167 -10.50 9.46 -5.27
CA ALA A 167 -10.27 10.44 -4.23
C ALA A 167 -8.86 11.07 -4.34
N VAL A 168 -8.75 12.37 -4.04
CA VAL A 168 -7.48 13.09 -4.03
C VAL A 168 -7.17 13.52 -2.59
N VAL A 169 -6.31 12.75 -1.93
CA VAL A 169 -5.93 12.93 -0.53
C VAL A 169 -4.70 13.83 -0.45
N ILE A 170 -4.88 15.01 0.13
CA ILE A 170 -3.85 16.04 0.33
C ILE A 170 -3.76 16.51 1.80
N ALA A 171 -4.47 15.83 2.69
CA ALA A 171 -4.47 16.07 4.14
C ALA A 171 -4.51 14.73 4.87
N ASP A 172 -4.15 14.75 6.15
CA ASP A 172 -4.13 13.55 7.00
C ASP A 172 -5.50 12.89 7.10
N VAL A 173 -5.50 11.56 7.15
CA VAL A 173 -6.69 10.73 7.32
C VAL A 173 -6.56 9.97 8.64
N PRO A 174 -7.45 10.18 9.63
CA PRO A 174 -7.37 9.51 10.91
C PRO A 174 -7.72 8.02 10.82
N ASP A 175 -7.35 7.26 11.86
CA ASP A 175 -7.65 5.84 11.95
C ASP A 175 -9.14 5.56 11.78
N GLY A 176 -9.47 4.47 11.08
CA GLY A 176 -10.85 4.02 10.85
C GLY A 176 -11.68 4.88 9.91
N ALA A 177 -11.16 6.00 9.41
CA ALA A 177 -11.91 6.91 8.55
C ALA A 177 -12.04 6.39 7.12
N THR A 178 -13.01 6.96 6.40
CA THR A 178 -13.12 6.82 4.94
C THR A 178 -12.89 8.19 4.31
N ALA A 179 -11.92 8.31 3.39
CA ALA A 179 -11.64 9.54 2.66
C ALA A 179 -12.18 9.45 1.23
N VAL A 180 -13.02 10.41 0.82
CA VAL A 180 -13.66 10.42 -0.51
C VAL A 180 -13.71 11.82 -1.11
N GLY A 181 -13.69 11.91 -2.43
CA GLY A 181 -13.88 13.16 -3.19
C GLY A 181 -12.58 13.86 -3.59
N VAL A 182 -12.72 15.02 -4.24
CA VAL A 182 -11.62 15.85 -4.78
C VAL A 182 -11.86 17.31 -4.38
N PRO A 183 -11.08 17.86 -3.41
CA PRO A 183 -10.16 17.17 -2.51
C PRO A 183 -10.91 16.21 -1.57
N ALA A 184 -10.21 15.17 -1.11
CA ALA A 184 -10.82 14.18 -0.24
C ALA A 184 -11.23 14.76 1.11
N ARG A 185 -12.40 14.33 1.58
CA ARG A 185 -12.93 14.66 2.91
C ARG A 185 -13.05 13.39 3.73
N ASN A 186 -12.67 13.47 5.00
CA ASN A 186 -12.79 12.35 5.92
C ASN A 186 -14.25 12.22 6.38
N ILE A 187 -14.79 11.00 6.24
CA ILE A 187 -16.09 10.61 6.75
C ILE A 187 -15.83 9.60 7.87
N GLU A 188 -16.30 9.90 9.07
CA GLU A 188 -16.25 8.93 10.17
C GLU A 188 -17.12 7.73 9.84
N ARG A 189 -16.54 6.54 9.95
CA ARG A 189 -17.29 5.31 9.77
C ARG A 189 -18.15 5.11 11.01
N LYS A 190 -19.48 5.25 10.87
CA LYS A 190 -20.39 4.76 11.92
C LYS A 190 -20.06 3.28 12.13
N LYS A 191 -19.68 2.87 13.35
CA LYS A 191 -19.59 1.45 13.69
C LYS A 191 -20.94 0.85 13.33
N GLN A 192 -20.96 -0.07 12.35
CA GLN A 192 -22.13 -0.88 12.12
C GLN A 192 -22.20 -1.90 13.26
N ASP A 193 -22.95 -1.57 14.30
CA ASP A 193 -23.40 -2.53 15.28
C ASP A 193 -24.48 -3.39 14.62
N GLY A 194 -24.11 -4.55 14.12
CA GLY A 194 -25.07 -5.53 13.60
C GLY A 194 -24.56 -6.35 12.41
N PRO A 195 -25.00 -7.63 12.30
CA PRO A 195 -24.65 -8.49 11.16
C PRO A 195 -25.22 -7.88 9.87
N ARG A 196 -24.43 -7.92 8.79
CA ARG A 196 -24.89 -7.52 7.46
C ARG A 196 -26.05 -8.40 7.05
N GLU A 197 -27.26 -7.87 7.12
CA GLU A 197 -28.39 -8.47 6.44
C GLU A 197 -28.10 -8.43 4.93
N GLN A 198 -28.02 -9.62 4.33
CA GLN A 198 -27.79 -9.78 2.91
C GLN A 198 -29.02 -9.21 2.19
N ALA A 199 -28.88 -8.04 1.60
CA ALA A 199 -29.85 -7.54 0.65
C ALA A 199 -29.70 -8.35 -0.66
N CYS A 200 -30.74 -9.09 -1.00
CA CYS A 200 -30.94 -9.80 -2.27
C CYS A 200 -30.84 -8.87 -3.48
#